data_0f10968556157191a130cfd9ce35165c
#
_entry.id   0f10968556157191a130cfd9ce35165c
#
_cell.length_a   1.000
_cell.length_b   1.000
_cell.length_c   1.000
_cell.angle_alpha   90.00
_cell.angle_beta   90.00
_cell.angle_gamma   90.00
#
_symmetry.space_group_name_H-M   'P 1'
#
loop_
_entity.id
_entity.type
_entity.pdbx_description
1 polymer ?
#
loop_
_entity_poly.entity_id
_entity_poly.type
_entity_poly.pdbx_seq_one_letter_code
_entity_poly.pdbx_strand_id
1 'polypeptide(L)'
;MSSPYILKYGSEFLKEKYLPGIISGDLIGCIGITEPDAGSDVKNIKTRAEDKGDHYLLNGSKTYITNGVYGDFVINVCKTNPSAGTKGISLIVVDLNSDGINRTKIDKLGWHASDTAEISFDNVKVPKKNLIGEEGKGFYYLMNGLQLERLIFVPSCIGAMELAISESIKYMKERKSFGKTIDKFQVLR
;
A
#
# COMPACT_ATOMS: atom_id res chain seq x y z
N MET A 1 3.51 -1.67 -4.60
CA MET A 1 2.14 -2.17 -4.36
C MET A 1 1.08 -1.52 -5.26
N SER A 2 1.12 -0.22 -5.56
CA SER A 2 0.10 0.46 -6.41
C SER A 2 0.18 0.15 -7.91
N SER A 3 1.40 0.06 -8.47
CA SER A 3 1.63 -0.12 -9.91
C SER A 3 0.94 -1.33 -10.56
N PRO A 4 0.85 -2.53 -9.93
CA PRO A 4 0.20 -3.68 -10.58
C PRO A 4 -1.29 -3.46 -10.90
N TYR A 5 -2.00 -2.70 -10.08
CA TYR A 5 -3.41 -2.39 -10.33
C TYR A 5 -3.60 -1.48 -11.53
N ILE A 6 -2.75 -0.45 -11.65
CA ILE A 6 -2.77 0.47 -12.79
C ILE A 6 -2.35 -0.26 -14.06
N LEU A 7 -1.27 -1.06 -14.00
CA LEU A 7 -0.76 -1.81 -15.15
C LEU A 7 -1.80 -2.79 -15.71
N LYS A 8 -2.45 -3.55 -14.83
CA LYS A 8 -3.33 -4.66 -15.22
C LYS A 8 -4.75 -4.20 -15.57
N TYR A 9 -5.27 -3.21 -14.85
CA TYR A 9 -6.67 -2.82 -14.93
C TYR A 9 -6.89 -1.34 -15.28
N GLY A 10 -5.85 -0.51 -15.24
CA GLY A 10 -5.95 0.91 -15.56
C GLY A 10 -6.24 1.17 -17.04
N SER A 11 -6.95 2.26 -17.32
CA SER A 11 -7.09 2.80 -18.67
C SER A 11 -5.75 3.28 -19.19
N GLU A 12 -5.61 3.46 -20.52
CA GLU A 12 -4.38 4.02 -21.10
C GLU A 12 -4.04 5.39 -20.48
N PHE A 13 -5.05 6.23 -20.22
CA PHE A 13 -4.85 7.49 -19.49
C PHE A 13 -4.15 7.30 -18.14
N LEU A 14 -4.58 6.30 -17.32
CA LEU A 14 -3.96 6.04 -16.03
C LEU A 14 -2.55 5.47 -16.16
N LYS A 15 -2.33 4.61 -17.14
CA LYS A 15 -1.01 4.03 -17.41
C LYS A 15 0.00 5.10 -17.83
N GLU A 16 -0.37 5.93 -18.79
CA GLU A 16 0.48 7.02 -19.30
C GLU A 16 0.78 8.07 -18.20
N LYS A 17 -0.21 8.37 -17.37
CA LYS A 17 -0.06 9.38 -16.32
C LYS A 17 0.82 8.93 -15.15
N TYR A 18 0.69 7.66 -14.71
CA TYR A 18 1.31 7.23 -13.45
C TYR A 18 2.49 6.28 -13.63
N LEU A 19 2.47 5.36 -14.61
CA LEU A 19 3.52 4.33 -14.69
C LEU A 19 4.92 4.89 -14.96
N PRO A 20 5.13 5.87 -15.85
CA PRO A 20 6.47 6.43 -16.07
C PRO A 20 7.07 7.02 -14.79
N GLY A 21 6.31 7.83 -14.05
CA GLY A 21 6.76 8.45 -12.80
C GLY A 21 7.01 7.42 -11.69
N ILE A 22 6.24 6.32 -11.64
CA ILE A 22 6.49 5.23 -10.69
C ILE A 22 7.81 4.50 -11.03
N ILE A 23 8.09 4.29 -12.32
CA ILE A 23 9.30 3.58 -12.78
C ILE A 23 10.54 4.43 -12.56
N SER A 24 10.48 5.73 -12.84
CA SER A 24 11.60 6.66 -12.58
C SER A 24 11.81 6.96 -11.10
N GLY A 25 10.81 6.72 -10.26
CA GLY A 25 10.81 7.08 -8.83
C GLY A 25 10.35 8.49 -8.53
N ASP A 26 9.86 9.23 -9.52
CA ASP A 26 9.34 10.60 -9.37
C ASP A 26 7.95 10.63 -8.73
N LEU A 27 7.20 9.51 -8.80
CA LEU A 27 5.89 9.36 -8.19
C LEU A 27 5.85 8.19 -7.21
N ILE A 28 5.41 8.48 -6.00
CA ILE A 28 5.21 7.51 -4.94
C ILE A 28 3.73 7.23 -4.79
N GLY A 29 3.33 5.99 -5.05
CA GLY A 29 1.94 5.57 -4.87
C GLY A 29 1.73 4.75 -3.61
N CYS A 30 0.57 4.91 -3.00
CA CYS A 30 0.10 4.06 -1.92
C CYS A 30 -1.23 3.38 -2.25
N ILE A 31 -1.65 2.45 -1.40
CA ILE A 31 -2.96 1.79 -1.52
C ILE A 31 -3.73 1.97 -0.21
N GLY A 32 -4.93 2.51 -0.31
CA GLY A 32 -5.83 2.78 0.82
C GLY A 32 -6.91 1.70 0.92
N ILE A 33 -6.67 0.67 1.75
CA ILE A 33 -7.62 -0.43 1.97
C ILE A 33 -8.22 -0.31 3.36
N THR A 34 -7.36 -0.42 4.38
CA THR A 34 -7.73 -0.51 5.79
C THR A 34 -8.38 0.77 6.29
N GLU A 35 -9.44 0.63 7.07
CA GLU A 35 -10.14 1.72 7.76
C GLU A 35 -10.13 1.45 9.27
N PRO A 36 -10.43 2.46 10.12
CA PRO A 36 -10.49 2.26 11.57
C PRO A 36 -11.36 1.07 12.00
N ASP A 37 -12.48 0.84 11.28
CA ASP A 37 -13.44 -0.22 11.59
C ASP A 37 -13.36 -1.44 10.65
N ALA A 38 -12.47 -1.45 9.65
CA ALA A 38 -12.40 -2.50 8.65
C ALA A 38 -10.96 -2.81 8.22
N GLY A 39 -10.43 -3.94 8.67
CA GLY A 39 -9.13 -4.48 8.27
C GLY A 39 -9.28 -5.74 7.43
N SER A 40 -9.26 -6.92 8.07
CA SER A 40 -9.42 -8.21 7.38
C SER A 40 -10.77 -8.36 6.65
N ASP A 41 -11.81 -7.75 7.19
CA ASP A 41 -13.14 -7.72 6.57
C ASP A 41 -13.29 -6.52 5.64
N VAL A 42 -12.60 -6.58 4.50
CA VAL A 42 -12.58 -5.50 3.50
C VAL A 42 -13.97 -5.16 2.94
N LYS A 43 -14.92 -6.10 2.95
CA LYS A 43 -16.29 -5.82 2.46
C LYS A 43 -17.02 -4.77 3.30
N ASN A 44 -16.61 -4.59 4.57
CA ASN A 44 -17.23 -3.66 5.53
C ASN A 44 -16.60 -2.27 5.56
N ILE A 45 -15.74 -1.92 4.61
CA ILE A 45 -15.24 -0.55 4.45
C ILE A 45 -16.41 0.45 4.37
N LYS A 46 -16.18 1.66 4.85
CA LYS A 46 -17.19 2.73 4.90
C LYS A 46 -16.90 3.89 3.94
N THR A 47 -15.65 4.03 3.48
CA THR A 47 -15.27 5.06 2.50
C THR A 47 -16.15 4.94 1.26
N ARG A 48 -16.76 6.06 0.85
CA ARG A 48 -17.73 6.14 -0.25
C ARG A 48 -17.23 7.08 -1.33
N ALA A 49 -17.50 6.71 -2.59
CA ALA A 49 -17.32 7.56 -3.75
C ALA A 49 -18.69 7.72 -4.42
N GLU A 50 -19.38 8.80 -4.12
CA GLU A 50 -20.70 9.11 -4.68
C GLU A 50 -20.55 9.62 -6.10
N ASP A 51 -21.29 9.04 -7.03
CA ASP A 51 -21.34 9.45 -8.43
C ASP A 51 -22.08 10.77 -8.59
N LYS A 52 -21.40 11.79 -9.11
CA LYS A 52 -21.96 13.13 -9.41
C LYS A 52 -22.02 13.40 -10.93
N GLY A 53 -21.91 12.35 -11.75
CA GLY A 53 -21.97 12.44 -13.21
C GLY A 53 -20.59 12.58 -13.82
N ASP A 54 -19.93 13.70 -13.71
CA ASP A 54 -18.59 13.98 -14.26
C ASP A 54 -17.44 13.62 -13.31
N HIS A 55 -17.73 13.51 -12.01
CA HIS A 55 -16.77 13.16 -10.97
C HIS A 55 -17.37 12.26 -9.89
N TYR A 56 -16.53 11.67 -9.08
CA TYR A 56 -16.89 11.08 -7.79
C TYR A 56 -16.66 12.09 -6.67
N LEU A 57 -17.56 12.12 -5.69
CA LEU A 57 -17.36 12.82 -4.43
C LEU A 57 -16.95 11.79 -3.37
N LEU A 58 -15.68 11.85 -2.95
CA LEU A 58 -15.09 10.86 -2.05
C LEU A 58 -15.12 11.34 -0.60
N ASN A 59 -15.64 10.48 0.29
CA ASN A 59 -15.73 10.72 1.73
C ASN A 59 -15.34 9.46 2.50
N GLY A 60 -14.58 9.62 3.60
CA GLY A 60 -14.19 8.53 4.48
C GLY A 60 -12.79 8.68 5.03
N SER A 61 -12.22 7.58 5.54
CA SER A 61 -10.87 7.57 6.09
C SER A 61 -10.18 6.23 5.85
N LYS A 62 -8.86 6.26 5.77
CA LYS A 62 -7.98 5.09 5.68
C LYS A 62 -6.91 5.17 6.75
N THR A 63 -6.56 4.03 7.35
CA THR A 63 -5.52 3.97 8.38
C THR A 63 -4.45 2.94 8.03
N TYR A 64 -3.28 3.09 8.63
CA TYR A 64 -2.08 2.25 8.39
C TYR A 64 -1.60 2.26 6.94
N ILE A 65 -1.69 3.40 6.27
CA ILE A 65 -1.32 3.51 4.85
C ILE A 65 0.17 3.78 4.73
N THR A 66 0.90 2.79 4.24
CA THR A 66 2.33 2.92 3.88
C THR A 66 2.49 3.90 2.74
N ASN A 67 3.50 4.77 2.81
CA ASN A 67 3.72 5.92 1.93
C ASN A 67 2.61 6.97 1.99
N GLY A 68 1.75 6.95 3.01
CA GLY A 68 0.63 7.88 3.10
C GLY A 68 1.03 9.31 3.45
N VAL A 69 2.19 9.51 4.10
CA VAL A 69 2.71 10.86 4.42
C VAL A 69 3.33 11.52 3.19
N TYR A 70 4.19 10.79 2.48
CA TYR A 70 5.00 11.33 1.39
C TYR A 70 4.52 10.94 -0.01
N GLY A 71 3.51 10.09 -0.11
CA GLY A 71 2.95 9.65 -1.40
C GLY A 71 2.30 10.79 -2.18
N ASP A 72 2.33 10.66 -3.51
CA ASP A 72 1.72 11.59 -4.44
C ASP A 72 0.26 11.22 -4.75
N PHE A 73 -0.04 9.92 -4.78
CA PHE A 73 -1.39 9.43 -5.05
C PHE A 73 -1.71 8.16 -4.25
N VAL A 74 -2.98 7.93 -4.01
CA VAL A 74 -3.51 6.71 -3.40
C VAL A 74 -4.48 5.99 -4.33
N ILE A 75 -4.33 4.67 -4.47
CA ILE A 75 -5.39 3.82 -5.00
C ILE A 75 -6.35 3.55 -3.84
N ASN A 76 -7.48 4.22 -3.85
CA ASN A 76 -8.47 4.14 -2.78
C ASN A 76 -9.51 3.07 -3.07
N VAL A 77 -9.65 2.13 -2.13
CA VAL A 77 -10.71 1.11 -2.14
C VAL A 77 -11.94 1.73 -1.50
N CYS A 78 -13.00 1.93 -2.25
CA CYS A 78 -14.20 2.63 -1.77
C CYS A 78 -15.49 1.99 -2.32
N LYS A 79 -16.61 2.31 -1.67
CA LYS A 79 -17.94 1.92 -2.14
C LYS A 79 -18.49 2.97 -3.10
N THR A 80 -18.69 2.57 -4.35
CA THR A 80 -19.49 3.32 -5.34
C THR A 80 -20.96 2.94 -5.28
N ASN A 81 -21.29 1.73 -4.83
CA ASN A 81 -22.65 1.29 -4.55
C ASN A 81 -22.71 0.56 -3.19
N PRO A 82 -23.08 1.26 -2.09
CA PRO A 82 -23.10 0.67 -0.75
C PRO A 82 -24.05 -0.53 -0.58
N SER A 83 -25.10 -0.63 -1.38
CA SER A 83 -26.11 -1.71 -1.27
C SER A 83 -25.70 -3.01 -1.97
N ALA A 84 -24.68 -2.97 -2.84
CA ALA A 84 -24.28 -4.12 -3.67
C ALA A 84 -23.22 -5.04 -3.02
N GLY A 85 -22.90 -4.86 -1.72
CA GLY A 85 -21.90 -5.65 -1.02
C GLY A 85 -20.52 -5.55 -1.69
N THR A 86 -19.87 -6.69 -1.95
CA THR A 86 -18.56 -6.71 -2.63
C THR A 86 -18.59 -6.21 -4.08
N LYS A 87 -19.75 -6.34 -4.76
CA LYS A 87 -19.95 -5.81 -6.11
C LYS A 87 -20.14 -4.30 -6.15
N GLY A 88 -20.22 -3.65 -5.00
CA GLY A 88 -20.28 -2.20 -4.90
C GLY A 88 -18.93 -1.55 -4.60
N ILE A 89 -17.84 -2.32 -4.54
CA ILE A 89 -16.50 -1.84 -4.25
C ILE A 89 -15.75 -1.55 -5.55
N SER A 90 -15.14 -0.37 -5.63
CA SER A 90 -14.34 0.11 -6.76
C SER A 90 -12.96 0.56 -6.31
N LEU A 91 -12.02 0.64 -7.25
CA LEU A 91 -10.69 1.20 -7.04
C LEU A 91 -10.60 2.54 -7.79
N ILE A 92 -10.24 3.60 -7.09
CA ILE A 92 -10.13 4.94 -7.67
C ILE A 92 -8.77 5.53 -7.32
N VAL A 93 -8.06 6.08 -8.31
CA VAL A 93 -6.81 6.82 -8.07
C VAL A 93 -7.13 8.24 -7.63
N VAL A 94 -6.59 8.61 -6.48
CA VAL A 94 -6.81 9.94 -5.87
C VAL A 94 -5.46 10.61 -5.69
N ASP A 95 -5.31 11.84 -6.19
CA ASP A 95 -4.15 12.67 -5.95
C ASP A 95 -4.16 13.16 -4.49
N LEU A 96 -3.09 12.88 -3.76
CA LEU A 96 -3.00 13.19 -2.32
C LEU A 96 -2.79 14.68 -2.02
N ASN A 97 -2.59 15.51 -3.04
CA ASN A 97 -2.55 16.97 -2.91
C ASN A 97 -3.90 17.64 -3.21
N SER A 98 -4.97 16.84 -3.43
CA SER A 98 -6.32 17.38 -3.67
C SER A 98 -6.88 18.03 -2.42
N ASP A 99 -7.71 19.06 -2.62
CA ASP A 99 -8.47 19.69 -1.54
C ASP A 99 -9.37 18.68 -0.83
N GLY A 100 -9.51 18.83 0.48
CA GLY A 100 -10.31 17.94 1.33
C GLY A 100 -9.58 16.69 1.79
N ILE A 101 -8.28 16.56 1.52
CA ILE A 101 -7.45 15.46 2.04
C ILE A 101 -6.60 15.95 3.21
N ASN A 102 -6.67 15.23 4.32
CA ASN A 102 -5.77 15.42 5.44
C ASN A 102 -4.99 14.12 5.69
N ARG A 103 -3.69 14.26 5.98
CA ARG A 103 -2.77 13.14 6.23
C ARG A 103 -2.11 13.32 7.58
N THR A 104 -2.25 12.31 8.46
CA THR A 104 -1.65 12.31 9.80
C THR A 104 -0.68 11.16 9.91
N LYS A 105 0.58 11.46 10.21
CA LYS A 105 1.61 10.44 10.45
C LYS A 105 1.26 9.59 11.67
N ILE A 106 1.42 8.27 11.55
CA ILE A 106 1.30 7.32 12.66
C ILE A 106 2.70 6.99 13.17
N ASP A 107 2.92 7.16 14.48
CA ASP A 107 4.13 6.72 15.15
C ASP A 107 4.13 5.20 15.31
N LYS A 108 5.25 4.56 14.97
CA LYS A 108 5.39 3.10 14.95
C LYS A 108 6.49 2.64 15.89
N LEU A 109 6.35 1.43 16.43
CA LEU A 109 7.37 0.79 17.25
C LEU A 109 8.64 0.46 16.43
N GLY A 110 8.51 0.15 15.15
CA GLY A 110 9.62 -0.22 14.28
C GLY A 110 9.39 0.25 12.83
N TRP A 111 10.35 -0.08 11.97
CA TRP A 111 10.36 0.31 10.56
C TRP A 111 10.29 1.83 10.37
N HIS A 112 11.12 2.54 11.11
CA HIS A 112 11.10 4.01 11.16
C HIS A 112 11.50 4.66 9.83
N ALA A 113 12.21 3.94 8.96
CA ALA A 113 12.56 4.41 7.62
C ALA A 113 11.37 4.43 6.63
N SER A 114 10.26 3.75 6.94
CA SER A 114 9.03 3.75 6.16
C SER A 114 7.97 4.57 6.88
N ASP A 115 7.32 5.49 6.20
CA ASP A 115 6.20 6.23 6.77
C ASP A 115 4.89 5.41 6.74
N THR A 116 3.99 5.78 7.63
CA THR A 116 2.64 5.23 7.70
C THR A 116 1.69 6.33 8.13
N ALA A 117 0.54 6.47 7.49
CA ALA A 117 -0.41 7.52 7.77
C ALA A 117 -1.84 7.04 7.97
N GLU A 118 -2.60 7.86 8.67
CA GLU A 118 -4.04 8.03 8.45
C GLU A 118 -4.27 9.03 7.33
N ILE A 119 -5.27 8.77 6.47
CA ILE A 119 -5.70 9.66 5.40
C ILE A 119 -7.20 9.84 5.51
N SER A 120 -7.66 11.07 5.70
CA SER A 120 -9.09 11.40 5.68
C SER A 120 -9.46 12.13 4.39
N PHE A 121 -10.67 11.87 3.92
CA PHE A 121 -11.24 12.42 2.70
C PHE A 121 -12.55 13.12 3.08
N ASP A 122 -12.61 14.42 2.84
CA ASP A 122 -13.81 15.25 3.06
C ASP A 122 -14.20 15.93 1.75
N ASN A 123 -15.26 15.42 1.13
CA ASN A 123 -15.81 15.94 -0.13
C ASN A 123 -14.77 16.08 -1.26
N VAL A 124 -13.82 15.15 -1.35
CA VAL A 124 -12.78 15.18 -2.36
C VAL A 124 -13.36 14.88 -3.74
N LYS A 125 -13.18 15.80 -4.67
CA LYS A 125 -13.62 15.64 -6.06
C LYS A 125 -12.60 14.84 -6.86
N VAL A 126 -13.02 13.68 -7.37
CA VAL A 126 -12.15 12.79 -8.15
C VAL A 126 -12.74 12.57 -9.54
N PRO A 127 -12.02 12.91 -10.63
CA PRO A 127 -12.52 12.72 -11.98
C PRO A 127 -12.88 11.26 -12.28
N LYS A 128 -13.94 11.01 -13.04
CA LYS A 128 -14.40 9.67 -13.44
C LYS A 128 -13.32 8.85 -14.12
N LYS A 129 -12.45 9.47 -14.91
CA LYS A 129 -11.32 8.83 -15.59
C LYS A 129 -10.26 8.22 -14.66
N ASN A 130 -10.33 8.53 -13.35
CA ASN A 130 -9.45 7.97 -12.33
C ASN A 130 -9.95 6.60 -11.80
N LEU A 131 -11.07 6.09 -12.29
CA LEU A 131 -11.54 4.74 -11.99
C LEU A 131 -10.57 3.70 -12.58
N ILE A 132 -10.19 2.71 -11.78
CA ILE A 132 -9.37 1.58 -12.25
C ILE A 132 -10.31 0.45 -12.71
N GLY A 133 -10.25 0.15 -14.00
CA GLY A 133 -11.08 -0.89 -14.61
C GLY A 133 -12.56 -0.54 -14.60
N GLU A 134 -13.40 -1.49 -14.21
CA GLU A 134 -14.85 -1.36 -14.18
C GLU A 134 -15.36 -1.04 -12.77
N GLU A 135 -16.38 -0.21 -12.70
CA GLU A 135 -17.08 0.08 -11.44
C GLU A 135 -17.67 -1.20 -10.84
N GLY A 136 -17.50 -1.37 -9.53
CA GLY A 136 -17.98 -2.56 -8.81
C GLY A 136 -17.08 -3.80 -8.93
N LYS A 137 -16.00 -3.75 -9.69
CA LYS A 137 -15.02 -4.85 -9.81
C LYS A 137 -13.82 -4.72 -8.87
N GLY A 138 -13.74 -3.65 -8.08
CA GLY A 138 -12.59 -3.34 -7.24
C GLY A 138 -12.24 -4.42 -6.23
N PHE A 139 -13.23 -5.09 -5.64
CA PHE A 139 -12.99 -6.21 -4.73
C PHE A 139 -12.27 -7.38 -5.43
N TYR A 140 -12.68 -7.72 -6.64
CA TYR A 140 -12.03 -8.76 -7.43
C TYR A 140 -10.58 -8.40 -7.77
N TYR A 141 -10.35 -7.17 -8.23
CA TYR A 141 -9.00 -6.68 -8.53
C TYR A 141 -8.10 -6.70 -7.31
N LEU A 142 -8.63 -6.27 -6.16
CA LEU A 142 -7.91 -6.28 -4.89
C LEU A 142 -7.50 -7.70 -4.47
N MET A 143 -8.43 -8.67 -4.51
CA MET A 143 -8.13 -10.05 -4.12
C MET A 143 -7.03 -10.67 -5.01
N ASN A 144 -7.05 -10.40 -6.31
CA ASN A 144 -6.00 -10.84 -7.22
C ASN A 144 -4.63 -10.19 -6.89
N GLY A 145 -4.61 -8.92 -6.55
CA GLY A 145 -3.37 -8.21 -6.18
C GLY A 145 -2.78 -8.74 -4.88
N LEU A 146 -3.59 -8.93 -3.85
CA LEU A 146 -3.16 -9.39 -2.54
C LEU A 146 -2.52 -10.79 -2.55
N GLN A 147 -2.87 -11.67 -3.50
CA GLN A 147 -2.22 -12.98 -3.65
C GLN A 147 -0.74 -12.82 -4.02
N LEU A 148 -0.46 -11.96 -5.00
CA LEU A 148 0.91 -11.68 -5.44
C LEU A 148 1.71 -10.97 -4.35
N GLU A 149 1.11 -10.02 -3.65
CA GLU A 149 1.77 -9.28 -2.57
C GLU A 149 2.22 -10.20 -1.43
N ARG A 150 1.38 -11.17 -1.04
CA ARG A 150 1.75 -12.17 -0.03
C ARG A 150 2.90 -13.06 -0.49
N LEU A 151 2.89 -13.48 -1.76
CA LEU A 151 3.95 -14.33 -2.32
C LEU A 151 5.30 -13.61 -2.38
N ILE A 152 5.33 -12.36 -2.82
CA ILE A 152 6.57 -11.56 -2.95
C ILE A 152 7.22 -11.30 -1.60
N PHE A 153 6.47 -11.29 -0.51
CA PHE A 153 7.02 -11.09 0.82
C PHE A 153 7.93 -12.25 1.28
N VAL A 154 7.65 -13.47 0.84
CA VAL A 154 8.42 -14.67 1.23
C VAL A 154 9.89 -14.60 0.80
N PRO A 155 10.26 -14.33 -0.47
CA PRO A 155 11.65 -14.17 -0.87
C PRO A 155 12.39 -13.05 -0.10
N SER A 156 11.69 -11.96 0.23
CA SER A 156 12.28 -10.87 1.02
C SER A 156 12.67 -11.32 2.42
N CYS A 157 11.85 -12.15 3.07
CA CYS A 157 12.17 -12.73 4.38
C CYS A 157 13.36 -13.69 4.29
N ILE A 158 13.43 -14.54 3.25
CA ILE A 158 14.52 -15.50 3.04
C ILE A 158 15.85 -14.73 2.85
N GLY A 159 15.86 -13.73 1.97
CA GLY A 159 17.07 -12.93 1.74
C GLY A 159 17.54 -12.18 3.00
N ALA A 160 16.61 -11.68 3.81
CA ALA A 160 16.94 -11.03 5.09
C ALA A 160 17.57 -12.03 6.10
N MET A 161 17.04 -13.26 6.16
CA MET A 161 17.59 -14.32 7.01
C MET A 161 18.99 -14.75 6.55
N GLU A 162 19.20 -14.95 5.25
CA GLU A 162 20.51 -15.30 4.69
C GLU A 162 21.55 -14.22 4.97
N LEU A 163 21.18 -12.95 4.79
CA LEU A 163 22.04 -11.81 5.10
C LEU A 163 22.41 -11.79 6.60
N ALA A 164 21.42 -11.94 7.48
CA ALA A 164 21.65 -11.95 8.93
C ALA A 164 22.59 -13.08 9.36
N ILE A 165 22.41 -14.28 8.82
CA ILE A 165 23.32 -15.43 9.08
C ILE A 165 24.73 -15.12 8.58
N SER A 166 24.88 -14.64 7.35
CA SER A 166 26.16 -14.30 6.74
C SER A 166 26.93 -13.27 7.55
N GLU A 167 26.30 -12.17 7.92
CA GLU A 167 26.92 -11.11 8.73
C GLU A 167 27.26 -11.60 10.16
N SER A 168 26.41 -12.45 10.75
CA SER A 168 26.69 -13.05 12.05
C SER A 168 27.92 -13.95 12.00
N ILE A 169 28.05 -14.81 10.98
CA ILE A 169 29.22 -15.69 10.80
C ILE A 169 30.49 -14.84 10.59
N LYS A 170 30.41 -13.79 9.79
CA LYS A 170 31.53 -12.87 9.57
C LYS A 170 31.99 -12.23 10.88
N TYR A 171 31.06 -11.66 11.63
CA TYR A 171 31.35 -11.08 12.94
C TYR A 171 31.95 -12.08 13.90
N MET A 172 31.44 -13.31 13.98
CA MET A 172 31.97 -14.35 14.86
C MET A 172 33.41 -14.74 14.54
N LYS A 173 33.85 -14.69 13.27
CA LYS A 173 35.21 -14.95 12.84
C LYS A 173 36.19 -13.82 13.16
N GLU A 174 35.71 -12.61 13.36
CA GLU A 174 36.51 -11.42 13.66
C GLU A 174 36.54 -11.11 15.17
N ARG A 175 35.41 -11.23 15.85
CA ARG A 175 35.31 -10.91 17.28
C ARG A 175 36.04 -11.91 18.15
N LYS A 176 36.96 -11.43 18.98
CA LYS A 176 37.71 -12.23 19.95
C LYS A 176 37.13 -12.09 21.36
N SER A 177 37.12 -13.22 22.09
CA SER A 177 36.79 -13.30 23.50
C SER A 177 37.60 -14.43 24.11
N PHE A 178 38.13 -14.27 25.31
CA PHE A 178 38.98 -15.25 25.99
C PHE A 178 40.14 -15.77 25.12
N GLY A 179 40.79 -14.85 24.37
CA GLY A 179 41.98 -15.15 23.56
C GLY A 179 41.73 -15.86 22.21
N LYS A 180 40.50 -16.16 21.85
CA LYS A 180 40.13 -16.79 20.57
C LYS A 180 38.90 -16.14 19.94
N THR A 181 38.67 -16.36 18.64
CA THR A 181 37.48 -15.88 17.97
C THR A 181 36.22 -16.63 18.45
N ILE A 182 35.06 -15.95 18.49
CA ILE A 182 33.85 -16.51 19.09
C ILE A 182 33.28 -17.71 18.30
N ASP A 183 33.61 -17.85 17.02
CA ASP A 183 33.27 -19.01 16.19
C ASP A 183 33.95 -20.32 16.67
N LYS A 184 34.94 -20.22 17.55
CA LYS A 184 35.66 -21.39 18.15
C LYS A 184 34.96 -21.95 19.38
N PHE A 185 33.90 -21.32 19.85
CA PHE A 185 33.12 -21.84 20.97
C PHE A 185 32.11 -22.88 20.47
N GLN A 186 32.07 -24.06 21.12
CA GLN A 186 31.30 -25.22 20.66
C GLN A 186 29.80 -24.94 20.45
N VAL A 187 29.20 -24.12 21.28
CA VAL A 187 27.76 -23.80 21.22
C VAL A 187 27.38 -22.97 19.96
N LEU A 188 28.39 -22.36 19.32
CA LEU A 188 28.17 -21.47 18.14
C LEU A 188 28.55 -22.14 16.81
N ARG A 189 28.87 -23.42 16.81
CA ARG A 189 29.24 -24.17 15.62
C ARG A 189 28.06 -24.85 14.95
#